data_d33932d962b71a323a46766bb18ce3fe
#
_entry.id   d33932d962b71a323a46766bb18ce3fe
#
_cell.length_a   1.000
_cell.length_b   1.000
_cell.length_c   1.000
_cell.angle_alpha   90.00
_cell.angle_beta   90.00
_cell.angle_gamma   90.00
#
_symmetry.space_group_name_H-M   'P 1'
#
loop_
_entity.id
_entity.type
_entity.pdbx_description
1 polymer ?
#
loop_
_entity_poly.entity_id
_entity_poly.type
_entity_poly.pdbx_seq_one_letter_code
_entity_poly.pdbx_strand_id
1 'polypeptide(L)'
;MGNRLTQIATRTGDDGRTGLGDNSRVSKHSARPHAMGDVDELNSHIGLLLCEPLPEDVRTLLGDVQHQLFDLGGELSIPGFELLKEGALAQLDAALARYNATLPRLQEFILPAGTRAAAQAHVCRTVALRAERAVVALGEAEGLRPAPRQYLNRLSDLFFVLARVLNRMQGGDDVYWRSDRMARAAAQDESRDALPGA
;
A
#
# COMPACT_ATOMS: atom_id res chain seq x y z
N MET A 1 12.46 12.07 27.60
CA MET A 1 12.23 10.82 26.84
C MET A 1 13.29 9.77 27.22
N GLY A 2 13.35 9.37 28.49
CA GLY A 2 14.30 8.37 28.95
C GLY A 2 13.68 6.97 28.91
N ASN A 3 14.45 5.96 28.66
CA ASN A 3 14.20 4.52 28.85
C ASN A 3 13.10 3.78 28.07
N ARG A 4 12.13 4.42 27.40
CA ARG A 4 11.09 3.70 26.65
C ARG A 4 11.64 2.88 25.47
N LEU A 5 12.72 3.35 24.85
CA LEU A 5 13.36 2.66 23.71
C LEU A 5 14.30 1.52 24.14
N THR A 6 14.72 1.49 25.41
CA THR A 6 15.63 0.47 25.94
C THR A 6 14.90 -0.65 26.69
N GLN A 7 13.69 -0.38 27.21
CA GLN A 7 12.87 -1.36 27.91
C GLN A 7 11.56 -1.59 27.13
N ILE A 8 11.59 -2.47 26.16
CA ILE A 8 10.45 -2.75 25.25
C ILE A 8 9.28 -3.38 26.04
N ALA A 9 9.56 -4.37 26.89
CA ALA A 9 8.53 -5.07 27.67
C ALA A 9 8.22 -4.33 28.98
N THR A 10 7.30 -3.39 28.94
CA THR A 10 6.88 -2.61 30.12
C THR A 10 5.69 -3.21 30.86
N ARG A 11 4.95 -4.14 30.25
CA ARG A 11 3.72 -4.78 30.73
C ARG A 11 2.57 -3.81 31.03
N THR A 12 2.72 -2.53 30.71
CA THR A 12 1.69 -1.49 30.98
C THR A 12 0.46 -1.62 30.10
N GLY A 13 0.49 -2.49 29.09
CA GLY A 13 -0.62 -2.75 28.15
C GLY A 13 -1.32 -4.10 28.37
N ASP A 14 -1.00 -4.85 29.43
CA ASP A 14 -1.58 -6.19 29.67
C ASP A 14 -3.05 -6.10 30.07
N ASP A 15 -3.52 -4.93 30.52
CA ASP A 15 -4.92 -4.61 30.81
C ASP A 15 -5.78 -4.34 29.54
N GLY A 16 -5.23 -4.51 28.32
CA GLY A 16 -5.92 -4.22 27.07
C GLY A 16 -5.97 -2.74 26.69
N ARG A 17 -5.20 -1.89 27.36
CA ARG A 17 -5.08 -0.46 27.06
C ARG A 17 -3.69 -0.12 26.53
N THR A 18 -3.59 0.94 25.75
CA THR A 18 -2.32 1.47 25.24
C THR A 18 -2.22 2.97 25.46
N GLY A 19 -0.99 3.48 25.59
CA GLY A 19 -0.71 4.92 25.67
C GLY A 19 -0.58 5.50 24.26
N LEU A 20 -1.13 6.68 24.05
CA LEU A 20 -0.91 7.50 22.87
C LEU A 20 0.27 8.48 23.10
N GLY A 21 0.66 9.20 22.05
CA GLY A 21 1.78 10.14 22.10
C GLY A 21 1.51 11.39 22.95
N ASP A 22 0.25 11.72 23.20
CA ASP A 22 -0.21 12.79 24.11
C ASP A 22 -0.30 12.36 25.58
N ASN A 23 0.18 11.16 25.93
CA ASN A 23 0.07 10.49 27.24
C ASN A 23 -1.34 10.04 27.63
N SER A 24 -2.35 10.21 26.80
CA SER A 24 -3.67 9.60 27.04
C SER A 24 -3.60 8.08 26.94
N ARG A 25 -4.56 7.38 27.53
CA ARG A 25 -4.67 5.92 27.42
C ARG A 25 -6.02 5.54 26.85
N VAL A 26 -5.98 4.71 25.79
CA VAL A 26 -7.16 4.23 25.08
C VAL A 26 -7.21 2.70 25.09
N SER A 27 -8.38 2.13 24.79
CA SER A 27 -8.50 0.69 24.56
C SER A 27 -7.72 0.32 23.30
N LYS A 28 -7.00 -0.80 23.33
CA LYS A 28 -6.35 -1.36 22.14
C LYS A 28 -7.35 -1.70 21.01
N HIS A 29 -8.63 -1.85 21.35
CA HIS A 29 -9.73 -2.13 20.42
C HIS A 29 -10.33 -0.86 19.81
N SER A 30 -9.91 0.34 20.18
CA SER A 30 -10.43 1.57 19.57
C SER A 30 -9.86 1.82 18.16
N ALA A 31 -10.55 2.64 17.36
CA ALA A 31 -10.22 2.89 15.95
C ALA A 31 -8.78 3.42 15.75
N ARG A 32 -8.28 4.22 16.69
CA ARG A 32 -6.94 4.82 16.58
C ARG A 32 -5.81 3.77 16.67
N PRO A 33 -5.71 2.88 17.66
CA PRO A 33 -4.77 1.77 17.65
C PRO A 33 -4.92 0.83 16.45
N HIS A 34 -6.13 0.60 15.94
CA HIS A 34 -6.34 -0.18 14.73
C HIS A 34 -5.68 0.49 13.52
N ALA A 35 -5.95 1.78 13.28
CA ALA A 35 -5.36 2.52 12.17
C ALA A 35 -3.82 2.57 12.28
N MET A 36 -3.29 2.81 13.47
CA MET A 36 -1.84 2.78 13.72
C MET A 36 -1.24 1.41 13.43
N GLY A 37 -1.90 0.33 13.87
CA GLY A 37 -1.45 -1.04 13.64
C GLY A 37 -1.43 -1.42 12.16
N ASP A 38 -2.46 -1.04 11.40
CA ASP A 38 -2.52 -1.32 9.95
C ASP A 38 -1.45 -0.55 9.16
N VAL A 39 -1.11 0.68 9.58
CA VAL A 39 -0.01 1.47 9.00
C VAL A 39 1.34 0.82 9.31
N ASP A 40 1.54 0.34 10.54
CA ASP A 40 2.77 -0.35 10.95
C ASP A 40 2.94 -1.69 10.22
N GLU A 41 1.84 -2.45 10.04
CA GLU A 41 1.85 -3.68 9.25
C GLU A 41 2.22 -3.41 7.78
N LEU A 42 1.67 -2.35 7.17
CA LEU A 42 2.06 -1.94 5.83
C LEU A 42 3.57 -1.66 5.75
N ASN A 43 4.10 -0.91 6.70
CA ASN A 43 5.52 -0.59 6.76
C ASN A 43 6.40 -1.85 6.89
N SER A 44 5.95 -2.82 7.68
CA SER A 44 6.62 -4.12 7.83
C SER A 44 6.62 -4.92 6.52
N HIS A 45 5.52 -4.91 5.76
CA HIS A 45 5.44 -5.55 4.45
C HIS A 45 6.33 -4.87 3.40
N ILE A 46 6.52 -3.54 3.47
CA ILE A 46 7.50 -2.82 2.65
C ILE A 46 8.91 -3.27 3.01
N GLY A 47 9.21 -3.42 4.31
CA GLY A 47 10.49 -3.98 4.75
C GLY A 47 10.77 -5.36 4.16
N LEU A 48 9.74 -6.22 4.09
CA LEU A 48 9.85 -7.52 3.45
C LEU A 48 10.10 -7.41 1.93
N LEU A 49 9.41 -6.49 1.24
CA LEU A 49 9.64 -6.21 -0.18
C LEU A 49 11.08 -5.71 -0.44
N LEU A 50 11.63 -4.88 0.44
CA LEU A 50 13.00 -4.39 0.38
C LEU A 50 14.07 -5.50 0.52
N CYS A 51 13.70 -6.68 1.00
CA CYS A 51 14.61 -7.85 1.01
C CYS A 51 14.77 -8.50 -0.37
N GLU A 52 13.88 -8.20 -1.32
CA GLU A 52 14.00 -8.71 -2.69
C GLU A 52 15.05 -7.92 -3.49
N PRO A 53 15.58 -8.49 -4.59
CA PRO A 53 16.46 -7.76 -5.51
C PRO A 53 15.65 -6.72 -6.26
N LEU A 54 15.75 -5.46 -5.82
CA LEU A 54 15.06 -4.31 -6.38
C LEU A 54 16.05 -3.36 -7.06
N PRO A 55 15.63 -2.63 -8.10
CA PRO A 55 16.36 -1.48 -8.64
C PRO A 55 16.61 -0.43 -7.57
N GLU A 56 17.74 0.26 -7.66
CA GLU A 56 18.15 1.23 -6.64
C GLU A 56 17.16 2.40 -6.48
N ASP A 57 16.59 2.86 -7.58
CA ASP A 57 15.58 3.92 -7.55
C ASP A 57 14.26 3.49 -6.88
N VAL A 58 13.85 2.23 -7.04
CA VAL A 58 12.70 1.64 -6.32
C VAL A 58 13.04 1.46 -4.84
N ARG A 59 14.24 0.99 -4.53
CA ARG A 59 14.73 0.82 -3.17
C ARG A 59 14.74 2.15 -2.41
N THR A 60 15.29 3.20 -3.02
CA THR A 60 15.31 4.54 -2.44
C THR A 60 13.90 5.07 -2.20
N LEU A 61 13.00 4.96 -3.19
CA LEU A 61 11.61 5.39 -3.06
C LEU A 61 10.89 4.66 -1.91
N LEU A 62 11.05 3.34 -1.81
CA LEU A 62 10.40 2.56 -0.75
C LEU A 62 10.99 2.87 0.64
N GLY A 63 12.29 3.19 0.72
CA GLY A 63 12.90 3.69 1.95
C GLY A 63 12.28 5.00 2.41
N ASP A 64 12.10 5.96 1.50
CA ASP A 64 11.41 7.23 1.79
C ASP A 64 9.96 7.00 2.24
N VAL A 65 9.26 6.07 1.58
CA VAL A 65 7.87 5.69 1.96
C VAL A 65 7.84 5.12 3.38
N GLN A 66 8.80 4.30 3.79
CA GLN A 66 8.85 3.79 5.17
C GLN A 66 8.97 4.93 6.20
N HIS A 67 9.81 5.94 5.95
CA HIS A 67 9.91 7.12 6.81
C HIS A 67 8.60 7.91 6.85
N GLN A 68 7.95 8.11 5.70
CA GLN A 68 6.66 8.79 5.61
C GLN A 68 5.54 8.04 6.34
N LEU A 69 5.55 6.70 6.33
CA LEU A 69 4.61 5.89 7.12
C LEU A 69 4.89 5.99 8.63
N PHE A 70 6.14 6.15 9.05
CA PHE A 70 6.46 6.48 10.44
C PHE A 70 5.93 7.87 10.84
N ASP A 71 6.08 8.87 9.97
CA ASP A 71 5.51 10.20 10.18
C ASP A 71 3.97 10.10 10.29
N LEU A 72 3.31 9.35 9.39
CA LEU A 72 1.87 9.12 9.43
C LEU A 72 1.44 8.40 10.72
N GLY A 73 2.14 7.35 11.13
CA GLY A 73 1.90 6.67 12.40
C GLY A 73 2.07 7.59 13.61
N GLY A 74 3.09 8.46 13.58
CA GLY A 74 3.32 9.50 14.60
C GLY A 74 2.16 10.51 14.65
N GLU A 75 1.67 10.97 13.51
CA GLU A 75 0.48 11.83 13.38
C GLU A 75 -0.76 11.15 13.99
N LEU A 76 -1.00 9.89 13.65
CA LEU A 76 -2.11 9.13 14.22
C LEU A 76 -1.97 8.91 15.73
N SER A 77 -0.74 8.84 16.25
CA SER A 77 -0.51 8.62 17.69
C SER A 77 -0.78 9.83 18.57
N ILE A 78 -0.86 11.03 18.00
CA ILE A 78 -1.07 12.29 18.71
C ILE A 78 -2.29 13.01 18.12
N PRO A 79 -3.46 12.97 18.77
CA PRO A 79 -4.65 13.65 18.31
C PRO A 79 -4.39 15.13 18.00
N GLY A 80 -4.77 15.58 16.79
CA GLY A 80 -4.59 16.97 16.35
C GLY A 80 -3.18 17.36 15.93
N PHE A 81 -2.23 16.41 15.90
CA PHE A 81 -0.86 16.67 15.42
C PHE A 81 -0.72 16.32 13.94
N GLU A 82 0.09 17.10 13.21
CA GLU A 82 0.37 16.90 11.79
C GLU A 82 1.87 16.68 11.61
N LEU A 83 2.24 15.54 11.01
CA LEU A 83 3.63 15.16 10.82
C LEU A 83 3.96 14.79 9.38
N LEU A 84 3.02 14.14 8.68
CA LEU A 84 3.17 13.80 7.27
C LEU A 84 3.25 15.09 6.44
N LYS A 85 4.38 15.28 5.76
CA LYS A 85 4.69 16.50 5.00
C LYS A 85 3.79 16.65 3.77
N GLU A 86 3.44 17.89 3.41
CA GLU A 86 2.64 18.19 2.21
C GLU A 86 3.23 17.65 0.91
N GLY A 87 4.55 17.63 0.78
CA GLY A 87 5.25 17.11 -0.40
C GLY A 87 5.18 15.59 -0.58
N ALA A 88 4.79 14.83 0.45
CA ALA A 88 4.79 13.37 0.39
C ALA A 88 3.81 12.82 -0.68
N LEU A 89 2.61 13.40 -0.78
CA LEU A 89 1.63 13.01 -1.80
C LEU A 89 2.14 13.33 -3.22
N ALA A 90 2.71 14.51 -3.43
CA ALA A 90 3.27 14.90 -4.72
C ALA A 90 4.44 13.99 -5.16
N GLN A 91 5.24 13.51 -4.22
CA GLN A 91 6.30 12.54 -4.48
C GLN A 91 5.73 11.20 -4.99
N LEU A 92 4.64 10.70 -4.37
CA LEU A 92 3.95 9.49 -4.84
C LEU A 92 3.34 9.69 -6.23
N ASP A 93 2.72 10.85 -6.49
CA ASP A 93 2.14 11.18 -7.80
C ASP A 93 3.21 11.18 -8.90
N ALA A 94 4.36 11.78 -8.64
CA ALA A 94 5.48 11.81 -9.58
C ALA A 94 6.05 10.41 -9.84
N ALA A 95 6.21 9.60 -8.79
CA ALA A 95 6.67 8.22 -8.91
C ALA A 95 5.68 7.36 -9.71
N LEU A 96 4.38 7.47 -9.41
CA LEU A 96 3.31 6.78 -10.12
C LEU A 96 3.33 7.12 -11.61
N ALA A 97 3.38 8.40 -11.97
CA ALA A 97 3.44 8.84 -13.36
C ALA A 97 4.66 8.27 -14.08
N ARG A 98 5.84 8.35 -13.44
CA ARG A 98 7.12 7.86 -14.00
C ARG A 98 7.07 6.36 -14.29
N TYR A 99 6.67 5.54 -13.34
CA TYR A 99 6.66 4.09 -13.51
C TYR A 99 5.54 3.63 -14.44
N ASN A 100 4.35 4.24 -14.36
CA ASN A 100 3.23 3.88 -15.21
C ASN A 100 3.50 4.19 -16.69
N ALA A 101 4.28 5.22 -17.00
CA ALA A 101 4.65 5.58 -18.38
C ALA A 101 5.47 4.48 -19.09
N THR A 102 6.11 3.58 -18.35
CA THR A 102 6.91 2.46 -18.92
C THR A 102 6.09 1.20 -19.18
N LEU A 103 4.84 1.17 -18.75
CA LEU A 103 4.00 -0.03 -18.78
C LEU A 103 3.05 -0.03 -20.00
N PRO A 104 2.83 -1.19 -20.63
CA PRO A 104 1.80 -1.32 -21.65
C PRO A 104 0.41 -1.14 -21.03
N ARG A 105 -0.55 -0.72 -21.87
CA ARG A 105 -1.96 -0.61 -21.46
C ARG A 105 -2.48 -1.99 -21.05
N LEU A 106 -3.22 -2.03 -19.94
CA LEU A 106 -3.96 -3.23 -19.57
C LEU A 106 -5.20 -3.36 -20.45
N GLN A 107 -5.45 -4.57 -20.93
CA GLN A 107 -6.64 -4.92 -21.70
C GLN A 107 -7.70 -5.60 -20.84
N GLU A 108 -7.27 -6.18 -19.70
CA GLU A 108 -8.12 -6.89 -18.74
C GLU A 108 -7.50 -6.81 -17.35
N PHE A 109 -8.24 -7.24 -16.32
CA PHE A 109 -7.73 -7.37 -14.96
C PHE A 109 -6.56 -8.35 -14.87
N ILE A 110 -5.63 -8.06 -13.98
CA ILE A 110 -4.50 -8.94 -13.68
C ILE A 110 -4.66 -9.55 -12.29
N LEU A 111 -4.16 -10.77 -12.15
CA LEU A 111 -4.09 -11.45 -10.86
C LEU A 111 -2.91 -10.89 -10.05
N PRO A 112 -3.00 -10.88 -8.71
CA PRO A 112 -1.89 -10.52 -7.82
C PRO A 112 -0.85 -11.66 -7.78
N ALA A 113 -0.14 -11.86 -8.89
CA ALA A 113 0.79 -12.96 -9.16
C ALA A 113 2.04 -12.45 -9.87
N GLY A 114 2.91 -13.37 -10.31
CA GLY A 114 4.15 -13.08 -11.02
C GLY A 114 5.37 -13.43 -10.18
N THR A 115 6.44 -12.66 -10.30
CA THR A 115 7.66 -12.85 -9.51
C THR A 115 7.40 -12.58 -8.02
N ARG A 116 8.32 -13.03 -7.16
CA ARG A 116 8.18 -12.84 -5.71
C ARG A 116 8.10 -11.36 -5.32
N ALA A 117 8.92 -10.50 -5.93
CA ALA A 117 8.85 -9.06 -5.71
C ALA A 117 7.50 -8.47 -6.15
N ALA A 118 6.97 -8.90 -7.31
CA ALA A 118 5.65 -8.49 -7.80
C ALA A 118 4.52 -8.91 -6.86
N ALA A 119 4.52 -10.18 -6.43
CA ALA A 119 3.53 -10.70 -5.49
C ALA A 119 3.59 -9.96 -4.15
N GLN A 120 4.80 -9.68 -3.63
CA GLN A 120 4.96 -8.91 -2.39
C GLN A 120 4.49 -7.47 -2.53
N ALA A 121 4.71 -6.82 -3.67
CA ALA A 121 4.15 -5.49 -3.95
C ALA A 121 2.61 -5.51 -3.97
N HIS A 122 1.98 -6.57 -4.49
CA HIS A 122 0.53 -6.73 -4.39
C HIS A 122 0.05 -6.94 -2.94
N VAL A 123 0.82 -7.61 -2.07
CA VAL A 123 0.52 -7.67 -0.63
C VAL A 123 0.57 -6.27 -0.03
N CYS A 124 1.63 -5.50 -0.27
CA CYS A 124 1.73 -4.09 0.18
C CYS A 124 0.52 -3.28 -0.30
N ARG A 125 0.10 -3.44 -1.57
CA ARG A 125 -1.10 -2.79 -2.11
C ARG A 125 -2.35 -3.07 -1.31
N THR A 126 -2.62 -4.33 -1.02
CA THR A 126 -3.86 -4.72 -0.31
C THR A 126 -3.83 -4.31 1.16
N VAL A 127 -2.66 -4.32 1.79
CA VAL A 127 -2.47 -3.82 3.16
C VAL A 127 -2.60 -2.29 3.20
N ALA A 128 -2.10 -1.55 2.19
CA ALA A 128 -2.32 -0.11 2.06
C ALA A 128 -3.82 0.24 1.99
N LEU A 129 -4.60 -0.49 1.19
CA LEU A 129 -6.06 -0.34 1.12
C LEU A 129 -6.75 -0.68 2.46
N ARG A 130 -6.23 -1.60 3.25
CA ARG A 130 -6.76 -1.89 4.59
C ARG A 130 -6.45 -0.75 5.55
N ALA A 131 -5.20 -0.28 5.59
CA ALA A 131 -4.79 0.87 6.39
C ALA A 131 -5.60 2.13 6.02
N GLU A 132 -5.85 2.37 4.73
CA GLU A 132 -6.71 3.46 4.27
C GLU A 132 -8.11 3.37 4.87
N ARG A 133 -8.76 2.20 4.80
CA ARG A 133 -10.11 2.02 5.37
C ARG A 133 -10.13 2.29 6.89
N ALA A 134 -9.10 1.84 7.62
CA ALA A 134 -8.99 2.11 9.06
C ALA A 134 -8.80 3.60 9.36
N VAL A 135 -7.98 4.31 8.55
CA VAL A 135 -7.78 5.76 8.68
C VAL A 135 -9.03 6.53 8.28
N VAL A 136 -9.80 6.09 7.28
CA VAL A 136 -11.10 6.68 6.93
C VAL A 136 -12.08 6.55 8.09
N ALA A 137 -12.24 5.36 8.67
CA ALA A 137 -13.12 5.13 9.81
C ALA A 137 -12.70 5.96 11.03
N LEU A 138 -11.40 6.09 11.31
CA LEU A 138 -10.89 6.98 12.34
C LEU A 138 -11.22 8.46 12.04
N GLY A 139 -11.06 8.87 10.77
CA GLY A 139 -11.35 10.23 10.32
C GLY A 139 -12.82 10.62 10.47
N GLU A 140 -13.74 9.69 10.21
CA GLU A 140 -15.17 9.88 10.42
C GLU A 140 -15.53 10.03 11.91
N ALA A 141 -14.82 9.30 12.79
CA ALA A 141 -15.05 9.33 14.22
C ALA A 141 -14.40 10.54 14.94
N GLU A 142 -13.22 10.97 14.51
CA GLU A 142 -12.39 11.92 15.25
C GLU A 142 -11.95 13.16 14.43
N GLY A 143 -12.35 13.26 13.13
CA GLY A 143 -12.12 14.47 12.34
C GLY A 143 -10.67 14.64 11.84
N LEU A 144 -10.04 13.59 11.29
CA LEU A 144 -8.70 13.69 10.70
C LEU A 144 -8.67 14.56 9.44
N ARG A 145 -7.56 15.27 9.21
CA ARG A 145 -7.29 15.95 7.95
C ARG A 145 -7.24 14.95 6.77
N PRO A 146 -7.42 15.39 5.51
CA PRO A 146 -7.47 14.49 4.36
C PRO A 146 -6.16 13.77 4.01
N ALA A 147 -5.01 14.39 4.30
CA ALA A 147 -3.71 13.93 3.82
C ALA A 147 -3.37 12.47 4.15
N PRO A 148 -3.56 11.93 5.37
CA PRO A 148 -3.30 10.53 5.68
C PRO A 148 -4.03 9.54 4.76
N ARG A 149 -5.34 9.72 4.55
CA ARG A 149 -6.14 8.84 3.68
C ARG A 149 -5.76 8.98 2.22
N GLN A 150 -5.49 10.21 1.74
CA GLN A 150 -5.06 10.46 0.36
C GLN A 150 -3.69 9.82 0.08
N TYR A 151 -2.77 9.89 1.04
CA TYR A 151 -1.46 9.26 0.94
C TYR A 151 -1.57 7.73 0.80
N LEU A 152 -2.35 7.07 1.67
CA LEU A 152 -2.53 5.62 1.63
C LEU A 152 -3.24 5.15 0.36
N ASN A 153 -4.23 5.89 -0.11
CA ASN A 153 -4.89 5.64 -1.39
C ASN A 153 -3.89 5.68 -2.54
N ARG A 154 -3.12 6.76 -2.67
CA ARG A 154 -2.11 6.92 -3.70
C ARG A 154 -0.99 5.88 -3.59
N LEU A 155 -0.61 5.49 -2.38
CA LEU A 155 0.39 4.47 -2.15
C LEU A 155 -0.09 3.10 -2.65
N SER A 156 -1.38 2.78 -2.52
CA SER A 156 -1.95 1.56 -3.08
C SER A 156 -1.85 1.52 -4.60
N ASP A 157 -2.13 2.63 -5.29
CA ASP A 157 -1.97 2.76 -6.74
C ASP A 157 -0.51 2.57 -7.17
N LEU A 158 0.42 3.18 -6.41
CA LEU A 158 1.86 3.03 -6.66
C LEU A 158 2.29 1.55 -6.54
N PHE A 159 1.85 0.82 -5.53
CA PHE A 159 2.17 -0.60 -5.39
C PHE A 159 1.60 -1.45 -6.52
N PHE A 160 0.44 -1.12 -7.06
CA PHE A 160 -0.09 -1.78 -8.24
C PHE A 160 0.85 -1.60 -9.45
N VAL A 161 1.29 -0.38 -9.70
CA VAL A 161 2.22 -0.07 -10.79
C VAL A 161 3.58 -0.72 -10.56
N LEU A 162 4.13 -0.62 -9.34
CA LEU A 162 5.41 -1.25 -8.99
C LEU A 162 5.37 -2.77 -9.14
N ALA A 163 4.26 -3.44 -8.78
CA ALA A 163 4.12 -4.87 -8.98
C ALA A 163 4.32 -5.26 -10.45
N ARG A 164 3.73 -4.51 -11.38
CA ARG A 164 3.88 -4.73 -12.82
C ARG A 164 5.30 -4.43 -13.32
N VAL A 165 5.89 -3.34 -12.84
CA VAL A 165 7.27 -2.96 -13.18
C VAL A 165 8.25 -4.05 -12.72
N LEU A 166 8.18 -4.45 -11.44
CA LEU A 166 9.06 -5.46 -10.86
C LEU A 166 8.91 -6.83 -11.53
N ASN A 167 7.69 -7.18 -11.94
CA ASN A 167 7.45 -8.41 -12.67
C ASN A 167 8.20 -8.43 -14.01
N ARG A 168 8.10 -7.33 -14.78
CA ARG A 168 8.77 -7.19 -16.09
C ARG A 168 10.28 -7.13 -15.97
N MET A 169 10.82 -6.47 -14.97
CA MET A 169 12.26 -6.38 -14.73
C MET A 169 12.90 -7.74 -14.45
N GLN A 170 12.14 -8.70 -13.96
CA GLN A 170 12.59 -10.09 -13.75
C GLN A 170 12.13 -11.04 -14.87
N GLY A 171 11.74 -10.49 -16.03
CA GLY A 171 11.36 -11.28 -17.22
C GLY A 171 9.96 -11.86 -17.21
N GLY A 172 9.11 -11.47 -16.24
CA GLY A 172 7.70 -11.86 -16.18
C GLY A 172 6.77 -10.90 -16.93
N ASP A 173 5.58 -11.39 -17.30
CA ASP A 173 4.49 -10.62 -17.87
C ASP A 173 3.31 -10.53 -16.91
N ASP A 174 2.36 -9.61 -17.19
CA ASP A 174 1.13 -9.52 -16.43
C ASP A 174 0.35 -10.84 -16.50
N VAL A 175 -0.07 -11.36 -15.35
CA VAL A 175 -0.88 -12.58 -15.28
C VAL A 175 -2.35 -12.17 -15.38
N TYR A 176 -2.94 -12.30 -16.56
CA TYR A 176 -4.32 -11.87 -16.82
C TYR A 176 -5.35 -12.79 -16.16
N TRP A 177 -6.40 -12.19 -15.64
CA TRP A 177 -7.58 -12.93 -15.23
C TRP A 177 -8.32 -13.49 -16.45
N ARG A 178 -8.57 -14.80 -16.44
CA ARG A 178 -9.35 -15.47 -17.49
C ARG A 178 -10.84 -15.35 -17.16
N SER A 179 -11.48 -14.34 -17.73
CA SER A 179 -12.93 -14.17 -17.57
C SER A 179 -13.71 -14.92 -18.66
N ASP A 180 -14.91 -15.40 -18.33
CA ASP A 180 -15.85 -15.98 -19.32
C ASP A 180 -16.17 -14.99 -20.46
N ARG A 181 -16.09 -13.70 -20.20
CA ARG A 181 -16.26 -12.64 -21.19
C ARG A 181 -15.15 -12.68 -22.26
N MET A 182 -13.90 -12.90 -21.87
CA MET A 182 -12.78 -13.01 -22.82
C MET A 182 -12.87 -14.32 -23.61
N ALA A 183 -13.27 -15.42 -22.98
CA ALA A 183 -13.50 -16.67 -23.67
C ALA A 183 -14.60 -16.56 -24.75
N ARG A 184 -15.69 -15.84 -24.43
CA ARG A 184 -16.78 -15.57 -25.40
C ARG A 184 -16.36 -14.62 -26.52
N ALA A 185 -15.53 -13.60 -26.25
CA ALA A 185 -15.03 -12.69 -27.26
C ALA A 185 -14.08 -13.42 -28.23
N ALA A 186 -13.17 -14.25 -27.72
CA ALA A 186 -12.28 -15.07 -28.56
C ALA A 186 -13.05 -16.06 -29.45
N ALA A 187 -14.06 -16.72 -28.90
CA ALA A 187 -14.92 -17.64 -29.69
C ALA A 187 -15.75 -16.92 -30.77
N GLN A 188 -16.11 -15.65 -30.56
CA GLN A 188 -16.81 -14.84 -31.56
C GLN A 188 -15.87 -14.36 -32.68
N ASP A 189 -14.62 -14.04 -32.38
CA ASP A 189 -13.62 -13.66 -33.41
C ASP A 189 -13.23 -14.87 -34.26
N GLU A 190 -13.00 -16.04 -33.64
CA GLU A 190 -12.75 -17.29 -34.40
C GLU A 190 -13.92 -17.68 -35.34
N SER A 191 -15.16 -17.43 -34.89
CA SER A 191 -16.34 -17.71 -35.72
C SER A 191 -16.52 -16.70 -36.87
N ARG A 192 -15.99 -15.48 -36.77
CA ARG A 192 -15.99 -14.47 -37.84
C ARG A 192 -14.95 -14.77 -38.90
N ASP A 193 -13.77 -15.23 -38.50
CA ASP A 193 -12.70 -15.57 -39.45
C ASP A 193 -12.95 -16.91 -40.18
N ALA A 194 -13.84 -17.74 -39.65
CA ALA A 194 -14.23 -19.03 -40.21
C ALA A 194 -15.35 -18.95 -41.27
N LEU A 195 -15.92 -17.76 -41.57
CA LEU A 195 -16.89 -17.58 -42.63
C LEU A 195 -16.15 -17.43 -43.97
N PRO A 196 -16.26 -18.40 -44.92
CA PRO A 196 -15.69 -18.25 -46.23
C PRO A 196 -16.36 -17.07 -46.94
N GLY A 197 -15.53 -16.17 -47.47
CA GLY A 197 -16.00 -15.02 -48.24
C GLY A 197 -16.91 -15.46 -49.40
N ALA A 198 -18.07 -14.87 -49.41
CA ALA A 198 -19.04 -15.02 -50.51
C ALA A 198 -18.61 -14.18 -51.72
#